data_ccf14398320c18d30de931657bbf37d7
#
_entry.id   ccf14398320c18d30de931657bbf37d7
#
_cell.length_a   1.000
_cell.length_b   1.000
_cell.length_c   1.000
_cell.angle_alpha   90.00
_cell.angle_beta   90.00
_cell.angle_gamma   90.00
#
_symmetry.space_group_name_H-M   'P 1'
#
loop_
_entity.id
_entity.type
_entity.pdbx_description
1 polymer ?
#
loop_
_entity_poly.entity_id
_entity_poly.type
_entity_poly.pdbx_seq_one_letter_code
_entity_poly.pdbx_strand_id
1 'polypeptide(L)'
;SASLSRFNAEQIDDYLPRKVLPSVVLMNPPFSAKAYVTGTARGTDMLHLTSALHRLAPGGRLVAITSADCTPAHPDTADAFAKITPFSRIVFSAALNDRFFRAHGTSIATRLTVIDKVADAKAESALFHDDVRDAAHLLALIKAHCPPRPSFVTTPQASSALPAPMAVFTAKPKARPASTSAVSKAL
;
A
#
# COMPACT_ATOMS: atom_id res chain seq x y z
N SER A 1 4.41 -20.84 -7.74
CA SER A 1 5.45 -20.03 -8.42
C SER A 1 5.32 -18.58 -7.94
N ALA A 2 6.44 -17.90 -7.66
CA ALA A 2 6.47 -16.49 -7.35
C ALA A 2 6.59 -15.68 -8.65
N SER A 3 5.91 -14.54 -8.73
CA SER A 3 6.05 -13.57 -9.80
C SER A 3 6.64 -12.29 -9.24
N LEU A 4 7.66 -11.74 -9.90
CA LEU A 4 8.33 -10.51 -9.53
C LEU A 4 8.01 -9.43 -10.57
N SER A 5 7.69 -8.21 -10.09
CA SER A 5 7.49 -7.03 -10.92
C SER A 5 8.23 -5.83 -10.33
N ARG A 6 8.53 -4.82 -11.18
CA ARG A 6 9.22 -3.58 -10.78
C ARG A 6 8.35 -2.35 -11.01
N PHE A 7 7.09 -2.44 -10.66
CA PHE A 7 6.17 -1.32 -10.76
C PHE A 7 6.19 -0.46 -9.49
N ASN A 8 5.79 0.80 -9.64
CA ASN A 8 5.55 1.67 -8.50
C ASN A 8 4.32 1.17 -7.72
N ALA A 9 4.51 0.85 -6.45
CA ALA A 9 3.46 0.31 -5.59
C ALA A 9 2.36 1.32 -5.24
N GLU A 10 2.56 2.63 -5.45
CA GLU A 10 1.49 3.64 -5.36
C GLU A 10 0.37 3.38 -6.38
N GLN A 11 0.69 2.69 -7.47
CA GLN A 11 -0.20 2.40 -8.59
C GLN A 11 -0.43 0.91 -8.78
N ILE A 12 -0.31 0.11 -7.71
CA ILE A 12 -0.45 -1.34 -7.81
C ILE A 12 -1.83 -1.75 -8.32
N ASP A 13 -2.87 -0.96 -8.04
CA ASP A 13 -4.22 -1.21 -8.54
C ASP A 13 -4.29 -1.12 -10.08
N ASP A 14 -3.53 -0.23 -10.68
CA ASP A 14 -3.47 -0.06 -12.13
C ASP A 14 -2.62 -1.13 -12.82
N TYR A 15 -1.50 -1.51 -12.21
CA TYR A 15 -0.52 -2.41 -12.83
C TYR A 15 -0.82 -3.90 -12.64
N LEU A 16 -1.49 -4.30 -11.60
CA LEU A 16 -1.89 -5.70 -11.43
C LEU A 16 -3.00 -6.06 -12.41
N PRO A 17 -2.88 -7.20 -13.14
CA PRO A 17 -3.96 -7.68 -14.00
C PRO A 17 -5.27 -7.80 -13.20
N ARG A 18 -6.40 -7.35 -13.77
CA ARG A 18 -7.70 -7.30 -13.07
C ARG A 18 -8.16 -8.62 -12.46
N LYS A 19 -7.71 -9.74 -13.04
CA LYS A 19 -7.98 -11.09 -12.53
C LYS A 19 -7.23 -11.44 -11.24
N VAL A 20 -6.17 -10.68 -10.90
CA VAL A 20 -5.37 -10.89 -9.70
C VAL A 20 -5.99 -10.10 -8.56
N LEU A 21 -6.66 -10.77 -7.65
CA LEU A 21 -7.23 -10.19 -6.43
C LEU A 21 -6.54 -10.84 -5.23
N PRO A 22 -5.51 -10.21 -4.66
CA PRO A 22 -4.83 -10.73 -3.50
C PRO A 22 -5.79 -10.88 -2.32
N SER A 23 -5.71 -11.97 -1.59
CA SER A 23 -6.44 -12.14 -0.33
C SER A 23 -5.67 -11.62 0.88
N VAL A 24 -4.36 -11.49 0.73
CA VAL A 24 -3.47 -10.91 1.74
C VAL A 24 -2.45 -10.01 1.03
N VAL A 25 -2.22 -8.85 1.60
CA VAL A 25 -1.14 -7.94 1.20
C VAL A 25 -0.30 -7.65 2.44
N LEU A 26 1.02 -7.86 2.30
CA LEU A 26 2.02 -7.42 3.29
C LEU A 26 2.83 -6.31 2.65
N MET A 27 2.97 -5.17 3.32
CA MET A 27 3.67 -4.03 2.74
C MET A 27 4.46 -3.24 3.77
N ASN A 28 5.55 -2.65 3.29
CA ASN A 28 6.37 -1.68 4.00
C ASN A 28 6.65 -0.53 3.03
N PRO A 29 5.69 0.38 2.83
CA PRO A 29 5.82 1.49 1.90
C PRO A 29 6.84 2.51 2.42
N PRO A 30 7.41 3.35 1.53
CA PRO A 30 8.21 4.49 1.96
C PRO A 30 7.33 5.48 2.73
N PHE A 31 7.84 6.02 3.86
CA PHE A 31 7.04 6.87 4.73
C PHE A 31 6.91 8.31 4.20
N SER A 32 7.93 8.79 3.47
CA SER A 32 8.00 10.20 3.06
C SER A 32 8.58 10.42 1.66
N ALA A 33 9.04 9.38 0.96
CA ALA A 33 9.65 9.50 -0.36
C ALA A 33 8.61 9.33 -1.46
N LYS A 34 8.56 10.31 -2.38
CA LYS A 34 7.81 10.14 -3.64
C LYS A 34 8.71 9.47 -4.67
N ALA A 35 8.19 8.49 -5.40
CA ALA A 35 8.90 7.92 -6.53
C ALA A 35 9.14 9.00 -7.60
N TYR A 36 10.39 9.08 -8.09
CA TYR A 36 10.81 9.98 -9.17
C TYR A 36 10.72 11.49 -8.90
N VAL A 37 10.51 11.93 -7.67
CA VAL A 37 10.45 13.35 -7.29
C VAL A 37 11.44 13.62 -6.17
N THR A 38 12.27 14.65 -6.33
CA THR A 38 13.09 15.17 -5.24
C THR A 38 12.20 15.88 -4.23
N GLY A 39 12.10 15.35 -3.03
CA GLY A 39 11.32 15.92 -1.94
C GLY A 39 10.62 14.89 -1.08
N THR A 40 10.26 15.30 0.12
CA THR A 40 9.45 14.51 1.06
C THR A 40 8.00 14.93 0.94
N ALA A 41 7.08 13.96 0.93
CA ALA A 41 5.64 14.23 1.05
C ALA A 41 5.07 13.43 2.20
N ARG A 42 4.40 14.11 3.10
CA ARG A 42 3.67 13.46 4.19
C ARG A 42 2.53 12.62 3.62
N GLY A 43 2.22 11.50 4.27
CA GLY A 43 1.12 10.63 3.87
C GLY A 43 1.38 9.80 2.60
N THR A 44 2.64 9.67 2.15
CA THR A 44 2.98 8.81 1.00
C THR A 44 2.62 7.36 1.25
N ASP A 45 2.78 6.87 2.49
CA ASP A 45 2.35 5.55 2.93
C ASP A 45 0.85 5.31 2.70
N MET A 46 0.00 6.33 2.90
CA MET A 46 -1.45 6.22 2.63
C MET A 46 -1.80 6.06 1.15
N LEU A 47 -1.00 6.62 0.23
CA LEU A 47 -1.21 6.38 -1.21
C LEU A 47 -1.02 4.90 -1.54
N HIS A 48 0.06 4.29 -1.01
CA HIS A 48 0.33 2.87 -1.18
C HIS A 48 -0.74 1.99 -0.52
N LEU A 49 -1.17 2.33 0.71
CA LEU A 49 -2.24 1.61 1.40
C LEU A 49 -3.55 1.64 0.61
N THR A 50 -3.95 2.81 0.16
CA THR A 50 -5.19 3.00 -0.59
C THR A 50 -5.19 2.18 -1.88
N SER A 51 -4.12 2.26 -2.67
CA SER A 51 -3.97 1.48 -3.90
C SER A 51 -4.03 -0.03 -3.63
N ALA A 52 -3.34 -0.50 -2.60
CA ALA A 52 -3.36 -1.91 -2.21
C ALA A 52 -4.74 -2.38 -1.73
N LEU A 53 -5.47 -1.55 -0.95
CA LEU A 53 -6.82 -1.86 -0.49
C LEU A 53 -7.83 -1.93 -1.63
N HIS A 54 -7.72 -1.04 -2.64
CA HIS A 54 -8.57 -1.13 -3.82
C HIS A 54 -8.39 -2.48 -4.51
N ARG A 55 -7.15 -2.97 -4.59
CA ARG A 55 -6.82 -4.23 -5.26
C ARG A 55 -7.08 -5.48 -4.44
N LEU A 56 -7.14 -5.36 -3.12
CA LEU A 56 -7.41 -6.45 -2.21
C LEU A 56 -8.80 -7.06 -2.50
N ALA A 57 -8.90 -8.38 -2.43
CA ALA A 57 -10.18 -9.05 -2.57
C ALA A 57 -11.13 -8.73 -1.41
N PRO A 58 -12.46 -8.79 -1.59
CA PRO A 58 -13.41 -8.69 -0.49
C PRO A 58 -13.10 -9.71 0.61
N GLY A 59 -13.10 -9.32 1.88
CA GLY A 59 -12.69 -10.16 3.01
C GLY A 59 -11.17 -10.37 3.10
N GLY A 60 -10.40 -9.75 2.24
CA GLY A 60 -8.93 -9.79 2.29
C GLY A 60 -8.37 -8.93 3.42
N ARG A 61 -7.12 -9.19 3.78
CA ARG A 61 -6.40 -8.50 4.87
C ARG A 61 -5.12 -7.85 4.35
N LEU A 62 -4.93 -6.59 4.69
CA LEU A 62 -3.71 -5.84 4.47
C LEU A 62 -3.00 -5.68 5.82
N VAL A 63 -1.68 -5.93 5.83
CA VAL A 63 -0.79 -5.65 6.96
C VAL A 63 0.30 -4.72 6.48
N ALA A 64 0.43 -3.56 7.11
CA ALA A 64 1.40 -2.55 6.73
C ALA A 64 2.24 -2.09 7.92
N ILE A 65 3.52 -1.82 7.64
CA ILE A 65 4.38 -1.01 8.52
C ILE A 65 4.43 0.38 7.88
N THR A 66 3.99 1.39 8.61
CA THR A 66 3.88 2.78 8.15
C THR A 66 4.62 3.72 9.10
N SER A 67 4.63 5.03 8.81
CA SER A 67 5.03 6.04 9.78
C SER A 67 4.19 5.94 11.05
N ALA A 68 4.74 6.33 12.20
CA ALA A 68 4.01 6.30 13.47
C ALA A 68 2.72 7.15 13.43
N ASP A 69 2.76 8.23 12.66
CA ASP A 69 1.67 9.21 12.51
C ASP A 69 0.58 8.75 11.50
N CYS A 70 0.75 7.60 10.85
CA CYS A 70 -0.25 7.08 9.92
C CYS A 70 -1.46 6.51 10.67
N THR A 71 -2.31 7.39 11.17
CA THR A 71 -3.52 7.07 11.94
C THR A 71 -4.71 7.92 11.50
N PRO A 72 -5.96 7.46 11.72
CA PRO A 72 -7.14 8.27 11.41
C PRO A 72 -7.24 9.59 12.19
N ALA A 73 -6.55 9.69 13.33
CA ALA A 73 -6.55 10.90 14.16
C ALA A 73 -5.51 11.94 13.72
N HIS A 74 -4.53 11.55 12.88
CA HIS A 74 -3.48 12.49 12.45
C HIS A 74 -3.97 13.37 11.28
N PRO A 75 -3.79 14.70 11.34
CA PRO A 75 -4.33 15.63 10.33
C PRO A 75 -3.91 15.30 8.89
N ASP A 76 -2.66 14.89 8.68
CA ASP A 76 -2.13 14.60 7.33
C ASP A 76 -2.70 13.32 6.71
N THR A 77 -3.31 12.42 7.50
CA THR A 77 -3.80 11.11 7.06
C THR A 77 -5.31 10.91 7.27
N ALA A 78 -5.95 11.76 8.08
CA ALA A 78 -7.37 11.65 8.43
C ALA A 78 -8.29 11.56 7.20
N ASP A 79 -8.11 12.47 6.23
CA ASP A 79 -8.92 12.50 5.00
C ASP A 79 -8.75 11.24 4.15
N ALA A 80 -7.52 10.69 4.12
CA ALA A 80 -7.24 9.46 3.38
C ALA A 80 -7.89 8.25 4.07
N PHE A 81 -7.84 8.18 5.40
CA PHE A 81 -8.56 7.16 6.15
C PHE A 81 -10.08 7.27 5.98
N ALA A 82 -10.64 8.48 6.01
CA ALA A 82 -12.06 8.70 5.76
C ALA A 82 -12.52 8.14 4.41
N LYS A 83 -11.68 8.25 3.37
CA LYS A 83 -11.98 7.73 2.03
C LYS A 83 -12.00 6.20 1.95
N ILE A 84 -11.20 5.50 2.75
CA ILE A 84 -11.15 4.04 2.76
C ILE A 84 -12.11 3.39 3.76
N THR A 85 -12.56 4.13 4.78
CA THR A 85 -13.51 3.65 5.80
C THR A 85 -14.77 3.00 5.23
N PRO A 86 -15.39 3.48 4.13
CA PRO A 86 -16.60 2.84 3.60
C PRO A 86 -16.44 1.39 3.17
N PHE A 87 -15.21 0.97 2.83
CA PHE A 87 -14.95 -0.39 2.34
C PHE A 87 -13.81 -1.12 3.07
N SER A 88 -13.33 -0.54 4.18
CA SER A 88 -12.26 -1.16 4.96
C SER A 88 -12.40 -0.84 6.45
N ARG A 89 -11.84 -1.73 7.28
CA ARG A 89 -11.85 -1.58 8.73
C ARG A 89 -10.45 -1.84 9.29
N ILE A 90 -9.92 -0.90 10.08
CA ILE A 90 -8.72 -1.17 10.89
C ILE A 90 -9.15 -2.14 11.99
N VAL A 91 -8.49 -3.29 12.07
CA VAL A 91 -8.80 -4.31 13.08
C VAL A 91 -7.74 -4.41 14.17
N PHE A 92 -6.54 -3.88 13.90
CA PHE A 92 -5.44 -3.80 14.86
C PHE A 92 -4.48 -2.70 14.45
N SER A 93 -3.95 -1.95 15.42
CA SER A 93 -2.91 -0.96 15.18
C SER A 93 -2.01 -0.82 16.40
N ALA A 94 -0.68 -0.85 16.19
CA ALA A 94 0.30 -0.80 17.26
C ALA A 94 1.49 0.08 16.90
N ALA A 95 1.80 1.07 17.73
CA ALA A 95 2.99 1.91 17.59
C ALA A 95 4.23 1.13 18.00
N LEU A 96 5.24 1.14 17.14
CA LEU A 96 6.54 0.54 17.35
C LEU A 96 7.52 1.69 17.59
N ASN A 97 8.13 1.73 18.76
CA ASN A 97 9.03 2.82 19.13
C ASN A 97 10.29 2.84 18.22
N ASP A 98 11.04 3.93 18.31
CA ASP A 98 12.26 4.17 17.54
C ASP A 98 13.36 3.12 17.73
N ARG A 99 13.31 2.33 18.82
CA ARG A 99 14.28 1.28 19.14
C ARG A 99 13.95 -0.06 18.46
N PHE A 100 12.71 -0.24 18.01
CA PHE A 100 12.23 -1.53 17.49
C PHE A 100 13.07 -2.05 16.32
N PHE A 101 13.50 -1.17 15.43
CA PHE A 101 14.31 -1.50 14.27
C PHE A 101 15.78 -1.04 14.39
N ARG A 102 16.24 -0.62 15.56
CA ARG A 102 17.60 -0.11 15.76
C ARG A 102 18.69 -1.13 15.35
N ALA A 103 18.49 -2.40 15.62
CA ALA A 103 19.38 -3.47 15.19
C ALA A 103 19.49 -3.60 13.66
N HIS A 104 18.53 -3.02 12.91
CA HIS A 104 18.47 -3.01 11.44
C HIS A 104 18.86 -1.66 10.84
N GLY A 105 19.49 -0.77 11.63
CA GLY A 105 20.07 0.50 11.16
C GLY A 105 19.07 1.65 11.01
N THR A 106 17.86 1.55 11.56
CA THR A 106 16.91 2.67 11.58
C THR A 106 16.38 2.93 12.99
N SER A 107 16.14 4.22 13.30
CA SER A 107 15.55 4.69 14.55
C SER A 107 14.24 5.46 14.31
N ILE A 108 13.56 5.19 13.19
CA ILE A 108 12.30 5.84 12.87
C ILE A 108 11.17 5.13 13.62
N ALA A 109 10.34 5.90 14.34
CA ALA A 109 9.13 5.40 14.93
C ALA A 109 8.14 5.00 13.83
N THR A 110 7.61 3.78 13.94
CA THR A 110 6.71 3.20 12.94
C THR A 110 5.44 2.68 13.59
N ARG A 111 4.51 2.23 12.79
CA ARG A 111 3.25 1.62 13.23
C ARG A 111 2.95 0.38 12.39
N LEU A 112 2.59 -0.71 13.05
CA LEU A 112 2.00 -1.86 12.39
C LEU A 112 0.48 -1.70 12.39
N THR A 113 -0.12 -1.70 11.22
CA THR A 113 -1.58 -1.59 11.06
C THR A 113 -2.12 -2.77 10.27
N VAL A 114 -3.21 -3.37 10.75
CA VAL A 114 -3.94 -4.45 10.09
C VAL A 114 -5.31 -3.93 9.68
N ILE A 115 -5.61 -4.05 8.40
CA ILE A 115 -6.84 -3.54 7.79
C ILE A 115 -7.53 -4.68 7.04
N ASP A 116 -8.80 -4.90 7.32
CA ASP A 116 -9.65 -5.83 6.56
C ASP A 116 -10.48 -5.07 5.53
N LYS A 117 -10.54 -5.59 4.30
CA LYS A 117 -11.48 -5.11 3.29
C LYS A 117 -12.84 -5.75 3.52
N VAL A 118 -13.83 -4.93 3.85
CA VAL A 118 -15.18 -5.35 4.21
C VAL A 118 -16.21 -4.61 3.35
N ALA A 119 -17.33 -5.25 3.05
CA ALA A 119 -18.37 -4.63 2.21
C ALA A 119 -19.19 -3.58 2.97
N ASP A 120 -19.26 -3.71 4.28
CA ASP A 120 -20.04 -2.82 5.15
C ASP A 120 -19.26 -2.62 6.45
N ALA A 121 -18.46 -1.55 6.47
CA ALA A 121 -17.64 -1.21 7.63
C ALA A 121 -18.51 -0.46 8.65
N LYS A 122 -19.27 -1.20 9.46
CA LYS A 122 -19.74 -0.62 10.72
C LYS A 122 -18.51 -0.21 11.52
N ALA A 123 -18.51 1.05 11.97
CA ALA A 123 -17.40 1.63 12.73
C ALA A 123 -17.27 0.95 14.10
N GLU A 124 -16.66 -0.23 14.13
CA GLU A 124 -16.09 -0.75 15.36
C GLU A 124 -14.71 -0.11 15.54
N SER A 125 -14.53 0.57 16.66
CA SER A 125 -13.25 1.20 16.99
C SER A 125 -12.17 0.13 17.10
N ALA A 126 -11.16 0.22 16.26
CA ALA A 126 -9.96 -0.57 16.42
C ALA A 126 -9.28 -0.23 17.75
N LEU A 127 -8.71 -1.23 18.40
CA LEU A 127 -7.82 -1.00 19.53
C LEU A 127 -6.48 -0.49 19.01
N PHE A 128 -6.06 0.70 19.48
CA PHE A 128 -4.75 1.27 19.21
C PHE A 128 -3.85 1.01 20.41
N HIS A 129 -2.70 0.41 20.17
CA HIS A 129 -1.67 0.12 21.18
C HIS A 129 -0.50 1.06 20.94
N ASP A 130 -0.11 1.83 21.96
CA ASP A 130 0.91 2.88 21.79
C ASP A 130 2.24 2.57 22.48
N ASP A 131 2.36 1.45 23.18
CA ASP A 131 3.58 1.08 23.91
C ASP A 131 3.99 -0.37 23.63
N VAL A 132 4.48 -0.63 22.43
CA VAL A 132 5.02 -1.94 22.05
C VAL A 132 6.51 -1.98 22.37
N ARG A 133 6.90 -2.85 23.31
CA ARG A 133 8.28 -2.94 23.82
C ARG A 133 9.22 -3.67 22.86
N ASP A 134 8.78 -4.80 22.33
CA ASP A 134 9.57 -5.70 21.49
C ASP A 134 8.66 -6.59 20.61
N ALA A 135 9.25 -7.41 19.79
CA ALA A 135 8.54 -8.31 18.88
C ALA A 135 7.71 -9.37 19.61
N ALA A 136 8.15 -9.85 20.77
CA ALA A 136 7.41 -10.82 21.56
C ALA A 136 6.13 -10.20 22.13
N HIS A 137 6.24 -8.97 22.63
CA HIS A 137 5.10 -8.18 23.12
C HIS A 137 4.13 -7.89 21.97
N LEU A 138 4.63 -7.47 20.80
CA LEU A 138 3.80 -7.25 19.61
C LEU A 138 3.03 -8.52 19.23
N LEU A 139 3.70 -9.67 19.21
CA LEU A 139 3.06 -10.94 18.90
C LEU A 139 1.98 -11.33 19.91
N ALA A 140 2.22 -11.06 21.20
CA ALA A 140 1.22 -11.30 22.25
C ALA A 140 -0.01 -10.42 22.05
N LEU A 141 0.17 -9.12 21.77
CA LEU A 141 -0.92 -8.19 21.47
C LEU A 141 -1.71 -8.60 20.22
N ILE A 142 -1.03 -9.00 19.14
CA ILE A 142 -1.69 -9.49 17.93
C ILE A 142 -2.55 -10.73 18.24
N LYS A 143 -2.01 -11.69 18.98
CA LYS A 143 -2.75 -12.92 19.37
C LYS A 143 -3.96 -12.60 20.25
N ALA A 144 -3.86 -11.62 21.12
CA ALA A 144 -4.94 -11.27 22.06
C ALA A 144 -6.04 -10.40 21.40
N HIS A 145 -5.69 -9.51 20.48
CA HIS A 145 -6.57 -8.44 20.05
C HIS A 145 -6.85 -8.40 18.55
N CYS A 146 -5.99 -8.98 17.69
CA CYS A 146 -6.25 -9.01 16.26
C CYS A 146 -7.27 -10.13 15.95
N PRO A 147 -8.47 -9.83 15.46
CA PRO A 147 -9.46 -10.84 15.18
C PRO A 147 -9.01 -11.79 14.05
N PRO A 148 -9.54 -13.01 13.98
CA PRO A 148 -9.36 -13.89 12.83
C PRO A 148 -9.73 -13.15 11.54
N ARG A 149 -9.04 -13.47 10.44
CA ARG A 149 -9.37 -12.92 9.15
C ARG A 149 -10.82 -13.32 8.77
N PRO A 150 -11.62 -12.40 8.17
CA PRO A 150 -12.93 -12.74 7.65
C PRO A 150 -12.86 -13.94 6.70
N SER A 151 -13.87 -14.80 6.75
CA SER A 151 -13.96 -15.94 5.84
C SER A 151 -14.07 -15.45 4.41
N PHE A 152 -13.25 -16.01 3.54
CA PHE A 152 -13.27 -15.70 2.12
C PHE A 152 -14.50 -16.35 1.49
N VAL A 153 -15.45 -15.56 1.04
CA VAL A 153 -16.48 -16.04 0.13
C VAL A 153 -15.88 -16.03 -1.26
N THR A 154 -15.33 -17.15 -1.70
CA THR A 154 -15.01 -17.35 -3.10
C THR A 154 -16.32 -17.43 -3.85
N THR A 155 -16.82 -16.30 -4.36
CA THR A 155 -17.90 -16.32 -5.35
C THR A 155 -17.31 -17.01 -6.58
N PRO A 156 -17.87 -18.15 -7.04
CA PRO A 156 -17.41 -18.75 -8.29
C PRO A 156 -17.61 -17.71 -9.38
N GLN A 157 -16.50 -17.20 -9.93
CA GLN A 157 -16.57 -16.29 -11.06
C GLN A 157 -17.16 -17.09 -12.21
N ALA A 158 -18.39 -16.75 -12.59
CA ALA A 158 -19.02 -17.29 -13.80
C ALA A 158 -18.00 -17.16 -14.94
N SER A 159 -17.66 -18.29 -15.55
CA SER A 159 -16.81 -18.37 -16.72
C SER A 159 -17.45 -17.55 -17.84
N SER A 160 -17.14 -16.27 -17.91
CA SER A 160 -17.46 -15.45 -19.06
C SER A 160 -16.34 -15.62 -20.08
N ALA A 161 -16.73 -16.04 -21.28
CA ALA A 161 -15.90 -16.26 -22.44
C ALA A 161 -14.79 -15.20 -22.61
N LEU A 162 -13.60 -15.67 -22.97
CA LEU A 162 -12.44 -14.86 -23.31
C LEU A 162 -12.82 -13.77 -24.34
N PRO A 163 -12.62 -12.49 -24.06
CA PRO A 163 -12.62 -11.49 -25.11
C PRO A 163 -11.38 -11.72 -25.99
N ALA A 164 -11.57 -11.59 -27.30
CA ALA A 164 -10.55 -11.71 -28.32
C ALA A 164 -9.30 -10.85 -28.03
N PRO A 165 -8.10 -11.24 -28.49
CA PRO A 165 -6.87 -10.50 -28.20
C PRO A 165 -6.97 -9.08 -28.78
N MET A 166 -6.88 -8.09 -27.90
CA MET A 166 -6.76 -6.69 -28.31
C MET A 166 -5.43 -6.49 -29.04
N ALA A 167 -5.54 -5.83 -30.21
CA ALA A 167 -4.42 -5.47 -31.04
C ALA A 167 -3.33 -4.74 -30.26
N VAL A 168 -2.10 -5.21 -30.42
CA VAL A 168 -0.91 -4.57 -29.88
C VAL A 168 -0.70 -3.25 -30.62
N PHE A 169 -0.95 -2.14 -29.95
CA PHE A 169 -0.54 -0.82 -30.44
C PHE A 169 0.98 -0.71 -30.31
N THR A 170 1.71 -0.93 -31.39
CA THR A 170 3.12 -0.57 -31.47
C THR A 170 3.23 0.95 -31.61
N ALA A 171 3.65 1.62 -30.54
CA ALA A 171 3.98 3.03 -30.60
C ALA A 171 5.20 3.22 -31.53
N LYS A 172 5.00 3.99 -32.60
CA LYS A 172 6.05 4.40 -33.54
C LYS A 172 7.08 5.27 -32.80
N PRO A 173 8.39 5.00 -32.86
CA PRO A 173 9.37 5.82 -32.18
C PRO A 173 9.38 7.24 -32.75
N LYS A 174 9.25 8.23 -31.89
CA LYS A 174 9.32 9.66 -32.20
C LYS A 174 10.79 9.97 -32.56
N ALA A 175 11.02 10.42 -33.77
CA ALA A 175 12.34 10.80 -34.27
C ALA A 175 12.92 11.94 -33.41
N ARG A 176 14.18 11.78 -33.03
CA ARG A 176 14.98 12.76 -32.28
C ARG A 176 15.34 13.91 -33.23
N PRO A 177 15.13 15.20 -32.88
CA PRO A 177 15.57 16.29 -33.72
C PRO A 177 17.10 16.34 -33.76
N ALA A 178 17.66 16.52 -34.98
CA ALA A 178 19.09 16.66 -35.22
C ALA A 178 19.63 17.95 -34.55
N SER A 179 20.71 17.82 -33.79
CA SER A 179 21.45 18.94 -33.24
C SER A 179 22.25 19.61 -34.36
N THR A 180 21.85 20.81 -34.76
CA THR A 180 22.67 21.71 -35.61
C THR A 180 23.77 22.32 -34.73
N SER A 181 24.99 21.84 -34.91
CA SER A 181 26.19 22.51 -34.44
C SER A 181 26.50 23.70 -35.34
N ALA A 182 26.23 24.94 -34.86
CA ALA A 182 26.76 26.12 -35.48
C ALA A 182 28.19 26.37 -34.97
N VAL A 183 29.13 26.06 -35.84
CA VAL A 183 30.53 26.56 -35.72
C VAL A 183 30.51 28.02 -36.09
N SER A 184 30.75 28.95 -35.14
CA SER A 184 31.11 30.34 -35.44
C SER A 184 32.60 30.52 -35.34
N LYS A 185 33.21 30.77 -36.48
CA LYS A 185 34.60 31.24 -36.65
C LYS A 185 34.55 32.78 -36.70
N ALA A 186 35.66 33.35 -36.26
CA ALA A 186 36.21 34.67 -36.61
C ALA A 186 36.07 35.77 -35.58
N LEU A 187 37.15 36.21 -35.27
CA LEU A 187 38.08 37.36 -35.36
C LEU A 187 38.29 38.00 -34.00
#